data_28e376fc716ca07b3f2a1b757d58e8f9
#
_entry.id   28e376fc716ca07b3f2a1b757d58e8f9
#
_cell.length_a   1.000
_cell.length_b   1.000
_cell.length_c   1.000
_cell.angle_alpha   90.00
_cell.angle_beta   90.00
_cell.angle_gamma   90.00
#
_symmetry.space_group_name_H-M   'P 1'
#
loop_
_entity.id
_entity.type
_entity.pdbx_description
1 polymer ?
#
loop_
_entity_poly.entity_id
_entity_poly.type
_entity_poly.pdbx_seq_one_letter_code
_entity_poly.pdbx_strand_id
1 'polypeptide(L)'
;MATLQGVVRDSARHPIGGATIWLQAKNAQILSSHTDAAGAYSFSALPQGSYLLQAGMPGYESAPSNSIVLAPSEAKTIDFILRLSDLPAGEKSLQVKPDFFDEPHFTVAGVTDTTNLGGHGSDVVTRNREALAQATAALSKRPDTDSVPVSSGATTEKSLREAAARQPENFEANYHLGKLLIDEAKAQEGIPYLERASRLNPGNFDNAHELALAYAEAGNYAQARSDTRALLAARDRTREEKAELHHLLGDADERLGDALEAVREYESAAELDPSETNLFDWGSELLIHRAADPAIQVFIKGTRLFPKSVRMLTGLGAAWYSFGSYDQAARRLCEASDLNPDDPAPYLFMGKMQAVETAQSEAIVERLARFSQLEPQNALANYYYAVSLRKRRKSPDDTENAEKIKSLLEKAVQLDPKLGLAYLELGIVYSQEKNVPKAIPALQSAIEATPQLEQAHYRLAQLYRQIGETAKAKTELQLYEQISDEKTKETERQRHELQQFVYEMRHRPPGLEPQ
;
A
#
# COMPACT_ATOMS: atom_id res chain seq x y z
N MET A 1 -14.55 11.27 -38.50
CA MET A 1 -14.41 10.34 -37.36
C MET A 1 -15.29 10.85 -36.24
N ALA A 2 -16.01 9.97 -35.53
CA ALA A 2 -16.92 10.35 -34.46
C ALA A 2 -16.19 10.57 -33.14
N THR A 3 -16.84 11.29 -32.20
CA THR A 3 -16.36 11.49 -30.84
C THR A 3 -17.45 11.09 -29.85
N LEU A 4 -17.09 10.39 -28.79
CA LEU A 4 -17.98 10.02 -27.70
C LEU A 4 -17.42 10.59 -26.41
N GLN A 5 -18.26 11.26 -25.63
CA GLN A 5 -17.87 11.86 -24.36
C GLN A 5 -19.00 11.78 -23.34
N GLY A 6 -18.72 12.07 -22.08
CA GLY A 6 -19.72 12.10 -21.03
C GLY A 6 -19.13 12.30 -19.66
N VAL A 7 -19.98 12.24 -18.63
CA VAL A 7 -19.61 12.39 -17.22
C VAL A 7 -20.15 11.21 -16.42
N VAL A 8 -19.34 10.68 -15.53
CA VAL A 8 -19.75 9.67 -14.55
C VAL A 8 -20.00 10.36 -13.21
N ARG A 9 -21.13 10.06 -12.59
CA ARG A 9 -21.56 10.63 -11.32
C ARG A 9 -22.05 9.55 -10.36
N ASP A 10 -22.05 9.84 -9.08
CA ASP A 10 -22.74 9.01 -8.08
C ASP A 10 -24.24 9.31 -8.04
N SER A 11 -24.99 8.56 -7.21
CA SER A 11 -26.42 8.77 -7.00
C SER A 11 -26.76 10.14 -6.39
N ALA A 12 -25.80 10.80 -5.73
CA ALA A 12 -25.94 12.16 -5.21
C ALA A 12 -25.50 13.23 -6.23
N ARG A 13 -25.22 12.82 -7.49
CA ARG A 13 -24.74 13.67 -8.59
C ARG A 13 -23.34 14.26 -8.43
N HIS A 14 -22.53 13.77 -7.51
CA HIS A 14 -21.13 14.17 -7.45
C HIS A 14 -20.33 13.46 -8.57
N PRO A 15 -19.37 14.13 -9.19
CA PRO A 15 -18.55 13.52 -10.22
C PRO A 15 -17.67 12.42 -9.64
N ILE A 16 -17.49 11.33 -10.39
CA ILE A 16 -16.63 10.21 -10.02
C ILE A 16 -15.39 10.23 -10.91
N GLY A 17 -14.26 10.63 -10.36
CA GLY A 17 -12.95 10.55 -11.02
C GLY A 17 -12.36 9.14 -10.88
N GLY A 18 -11.66 8.67 -11.93
CA GLY A 18 -11.04 7.34 -11.94
C GLY A 18 -11.97 6.18 -12.30
N ALA A 19 -13.25 6.43 -12.63
CA ALA A 19 -14.13 5.40 -13.17
C ALA A 19 -13.64 4.95 -14.55
N THR A 20 -13.70 3.64 -14.83
CA THR A 20 -13.31 3.08 -16.12
C THR A 20 -14.52 2.99 -17.02
N ILE A 21 -14.37 3.49 -18.25
CA ILE A 21 -15.36 3.41 -19.29
C ILE A 21 -14.84 2.45 -20.36
N TRP A 22 -15.61 1.43 -20.69
CA TRP A 22 -15.29 0.47 -21.74
C TRP A 22 -16.17 0.74 -22.95
N LEU A 23 -15.56 0.81 -24.13
CA LEU A 23 -16.22 0.96 -25.41
C LEU A 23 -15.86 -0.23 -26.30
N GLN A 24 -16.83 -1.07 -26.61
CA GLN A 24 -16.64 -2.28 -27.42
C GLN A 24 -17.38 -2.15 -28.74
N ALA A 25 -16.68 -2.29 -29.87
CA ALA A 25 -17.29 -2.42 -31.18
C ALA A 25 -17.67 -3.89 -31.46
N LYS A 26 -18.70 -4.12 -32.28
CA LYS A 26 -19.22 -5.46 -32.61
C LYS A 26 -18.23 -6.28 -33.45
N ASN A 27 -17.23 -6.88 -32.95
CA ASN A 27 -16.12 -7.65 -33.53
C ASN A 27 -14.77 -6.91 -33.53
N ALA A 28 -14.54 -5.96 -32.64
CA ALA A 28 -13.28 -5.24 -32.55
C ALA A 28 -12.82 -5.09 -31.09
N GLN A 29 -11.58 -4.65 -30.95
CA GLN A 29 -10.90 -4.39 -29.71
C GLN A 29 -11.72 -3.49 -28.76
N ILE A 30 -11.73 -3.81 -27.48
CA ILE A 30 -12.31 -2.96 -26.44
C ILE A 30 -11.37 -1.77 -26.23
N LEU A 31 -11.91 -0.56 -26.33
CA LEU A 31 -11.22 0.66 -25.94
C LEU A 31 -11.63 1.01 -24.51
N SER A 32 -10.70 1.49 -23.70
CA SER A 32 -10.99 1.98 -22.36
C SER A 32 -10.51 3.42 -22.16
N SER A 33 -11.21 4.16 -21.32
CA SER A 33 -10.85 5.50 -20.87
C SER A 33 -11.18 5.63 -19.40
N HIS A 34 -10.44 6.47 -18.69
CA HIS A 34 -10.73 6.77 -17.28
C HIS A 34 -11.28 8.17 -17.16
N THR A 35 -12.20 8.36 -16.22
CA THR A 35 -12.74 9.70 -15.94
C THR A 35 -11.70 10.55 -15.22
N ASP A 36 -11.67 11.83 -15.56
CA ASP A 36 -10.87 12.86 -14.86
C ASP A 36 -11.51 13.23 -13.49
N ALA A 37 -10.91 14.19 -12.79
CA ALA A 37 -11.40 14.67 -11.50
C ALA A 37 -12.82 15.27 -11.54
N ALA A 38 -13.26 15.75 -12.71
CA ALA A 38 -14.62 16.22 -12.95
C ALA A 38 -15.58 15.11 -13.37
N GLY A 39 -15.12 13.84 -13.36
CA GLY A 39 -15.88 12.68 -13.82
C GLY A 39 -16.00 12.58 -15.34
N ALA A 40 -15.30 13.41 -16.11
CA ALA A 40 -15.43 13.47 -17.55
C ALA A 40 -14.56 12.41 -18.25
N TYR A 41 -15.08 11.85 -19.34
CA TYR A 41 -14.36 10.91 -20.21
C TYR A 41 -14.58 11.26 -21.67
N SER A 42 -13.67 10.85 -22.54
CA SER A 42 -13.81 11.01 -23.97
C SER A 42 -13.09 9.91 -24.76
N PHE A 43 -13.69 9.55 -25.90
CA PHE A 43 -13.09 8.75 -26.96
C PHE A 43 -13.14 9.56 -28.26
N SER A 44 -12.02 9.74 -28.91
CA SER A 44 -11.90 10.47 -30.16
C SER A 44 -11.52 9.54 -31.32
N ALA A 45 -11.73 10.03 -32.54
CA ALA A 45 -11.37 9.31 -33.76
C ALA A 45 -12.04 7.94 -33.96
N LEU A 46 -13.26 7.77 -33.45
CA LEU A 46 -14.02 6.52 -33.58
C LEU A 46 -14.52 6.34 -35.02
N PRO A 47 -14.42 5.12 -35.62
CA PRO A 47 -15.13 4.76 -36.83
C PRO A 47 -16.63 4.83 -36.65
N GLN A 48 -17.36 4.98 -37.75
CA GLN A 48 -18.83 4.78 -37.73
C GLN A 48 -19.18 3.33 -37.39
N GLY A 49 -20.17 3.09 -36.55
CA GLY A 49 -20.56 1.73 -36.17
C GLY A 49 -21.39 1.64 -34.91
N SER A 50 -21.73 0.40 -34.55
CA SER A 50 -22.41 0.09 -33.30
C SER A 50 -21.40 -0.27 -32.22
N TYR A 51 -21.55 0.32 -31.06
CA TYR A 51 -20.70 0.14 -29.92
C TYR A 51 -21.48 -0.23 -28.67
N LEU A 52 -20.89 -1.00 -27.80
CA LEU A 52 -21.38 -1.22 -26.44
C LEU A 52 -20.54 -0.36 -25.50
N LEU A 53 -21.20 0.46 -24.69
CA LEU A 53 -20.57 1.36 -23.72
C LEU A 53 -20.95 0.95 -22.31
N GLN A 54 -19.99 0.81 -21.44
CA GLN A 54 -20.18 0.42 -20.04
C GLN A 54 -19.28 1.28 -19.15
N ALA A 55 -19.77 1.59 -17.94
CA ALA A 55 -18.99 2.27 -16.92
C ALA A 55 -18.95 1.42 -15.66
N GLY A 56 -17.79 1.38 -15.00
CA GLY A 56 -17.62 0.71 -13.72
C GLY A 56 -16.52 1.35 -12.89
N MET A 57 -16.63 1.16 -11.59
CA MET A 57 -15.63 1.58 -10.61
C MET A 57 -15.69 0.64 -9.41
N PRO A 58 -14.54 0.25 -8.83
CA PRO A 58 -14.53 -0.55 -7.62
C PRO A 58 -15.37 0.05 -6.50
N GLY A 59 -16.20 -0.74 -5.84
CA GLY A 59 -17.13 -0.29 -4.79
C GLY A 59 -18.44 0.32 -5.28
N TYR A 60 -18.66 0.34 -6.58
CA TYR A 60 -19.92 0.75 -7.20
C TYR A 60 -20.53 -0.38 -8.02
N GLU A 61 -21.87 -0.41 -8.12
CA GLU A 61 -22.54 -1.27 -9.09
C GLU A 61 -22.17 -0.83 -10.51
N SER A 62 -21.79 -1.77 -11.37
CA SER A 62 -21.54 -1.48 -12.78
C SER A 62 -22.81 -0.93 -13.42
N ALA A 63 -22.68 0.19 -14.15
CA ALA A 63 -23.78 0.70 -14.94
C ALA A 63 -24.18 -0.30 -16.05
N PRO A 64 -25.46 -0.45 -16.35
CA PRO A 64 -25.91 -1.32 -17.45
C PRO A 64 -25.25 -0.88 -18.77
N SER A 65 -24.92 -1.86 -19.60
CA SER A 65 -24.33 -1.62 -20.91
C SER A 65 -25.30 -0.86 -21.83
N ASN A 66 -24.84 0.26 -22.37
CA ASN A 66 -25.59 1.03 -23.35
C ASN A 66 -25.12 0.70 -24.77
N SER A 67 -26.05 0.19 -25.61
CA SER A 67 -25.77 0.03 -27.04
C SER A 67 -25.97 1.38 -27.75
N ILE A 68 -24.93 1.84 -28.45
CA ILE A 68 -24.92 3.11 -29.16
C ILE A 68 -24.52 2.91 -30.61
N VAL A 69 -25.08 3.74 -31.47
CA VAL A 69 -24.70 3.82 -32.89
C VAL A 69 -24.07 5.21 -33.10
N LEU A 70 -22.89 5.25 -33.68
CA LEU A 70 -22.21 6.48 -34.07
C LEU A 70 -22.24 6.66 -35.57
N ALA A 71 -22.75 7.80 -36.01
CA ALA A 71 -22.72 8.23 -37.42
C ALA A 71 -21.37 8.89 -37.77
N PRO A 72 -20.99 9.06 -39.02
CA PRO A 72 -19.78 9.74 -39.44
C PRO A 72 -19.72 11.17 -38.90
N SER A 73 -18.61 11.51 -38.21
CA SER A 73 -18.37 12.86 -37.63
C SER A 73 -19.36 13.29 -36.55
N GLU A 74 -20.09 12.36 -35.97
CA GLU A 74 -21.03 12.61 -34.86
C GLU A 74 -20.24 12.85 -33.56
N ALA A 75 -20.64 13.85 -32.77
CA ALA A 75 -20.25 14.04 -31.39
C ALA A 75 -21.42 13.62 -30.49
N LYS A 76 -21.27 12.55 -29.71
CA LYS A 76 -22.30 12.01 -28.84
C LYS A 76 -21.89 12.13 -27.38
N THR A 77 -22.85 12.52 -26.52
CA THR A 77 -22.61 12.61 -25.07
C THR A 77 -23.49 11.58 -24.37
N ILE A 78 -22.87 10.78 -23.48
CA ILE A 78 -23.55 9.78 -22.66
C ILE A 78 -23.01 9.87 -21.24
N ASP A 79 -23.88 10.15 -20.29
CA ASP A 79 -23.55 10.22 -18.87
C ASP A 79 -23.92 8.90 -18.17
N PHE A 80 -23.15 8.55 -17.13
CA PHE A 80 -23.43 7.40 -16.27
C PHE A 80 -23.69 7.84 -14.84
N ILE A 81 -24.59 7.12 -14.18
CA ILE A 81 -24.80 7.20 -12.74
C ILE A 81 -24.42 5.84 -12.16
N LEU A 82 -23.35 5.81 -11.35
CA LEU A 82 -22.94 4.63 -10.59
C LEU A 82 -23.55 4.71 -9.19
N ARG A 83 -24.10 3.59 -8.72
CA ARG A 83 -24.61 3.47 -7.35
C ARG A 83 -23.56 2.77 -6.51
N LEU A 84 -23.37 3.22 -5.27
CA LEU A 84 -22.61 2.42 -4.31
C LEU A 84 -23.27 1.05 -4.20
N SER A 85 -22.50 -0.02 -4.32
CA SER A 85 -23.05 -1.37 -4.22
C SER A 85 -23.55 -1.60 -2.80
N ASP A 86 -24.87 -1.57 -2.62
CA ASP A 86 -25.52 -2.04 -1.41
C ASP A 86 -25.50 -3.57 -1.44
N LEU A 87 -24.52 -4.19 -0.77
CA LEU A 87 -24.60 -5.60 -0.46
C LEU A 87 -25.60 -5.74 0.69
N PRO A 88 -26.79 -6.37 0.48
CA PRO A 88 -27.70 -6.65 1.56
C PRO A 88 -27.04 -7.62 2.53
N ALA A 89 -27.18 -7.34 3.83
CA ALA A 89 -26.91 -8.31 4.87
C ALA A 89 -27.88 -9.50 4.69
N GLY A 90 -27.38 -10.64 4.30
CA GLY A 90 -28.13 -11.89 4.24
C GLY A 90 -28.08 -12.58 2.88
N GLU A 91 -27.31 -13.66 2.85
CA GLU A 91 -27.41 -14.80 1.95
C GLU A 91 -27.64 -14.52 0.44
N LYS A 92 -26.55 -14.40 -0.25
CA LYS A 92 -26.20 -15.24 -1.41
C LYS A 92 -24.72 -15.02 -1.62
N SER A 93 -23.94 -16.07 -1.39
CA SER A 93 -22.65 -16.27 -1.99
C SER A 93 -22.79 -15.96 -3.50
N LEU A 94 -22.66 -14.71 -3.87
CA LEU A 94 -22.13 -14.38 -5.16
C LEU A 94 -20.67 -14.81 -5.05
N GLN A 95 -20.39 -16.01 -5.57
CA GLN A 95 -19.12 -16.25 -6.20
C GLN A 95 -18.97 -15.13 -7.25
N VAL A 96 -18.52 -13.98 -6.82
CA VAL A 96 -17.74 -13.11 -7.67
C VAL A 96 -16.43 -13.88 -7.82
N LYS A 97 -16.43 -14.89 -8.72
CA LYS A 97 -15.22 -15.18 -9.43
C LYS A 97 -14.74 -13.79 -9.84
N PRO A 98 -13.52 -13.40 -9.49
CA PRO A 98 -12.95 -12.23 -10.13
C PRO A 98 -13.07 -12.56 -11.62
N ASP A 99 -13.99 -11.92 -12.34
CA ASP A 99 -14.00 -11.88 -13.78
C ASP A 99 -12.73 -11.13 -14.17
N PHE A 100 -11.61 -11.83 -14.08
CA PHE A 100 -10.40 -11.47 -14.77
C PHE A 100 -10.73 -11.66 -16.24
N PHE A 101 -10.89 -10.54 -16.94
CA PHE A 101 -11.18 -10.50 -18.35
C PHE A 101 -10.27 -11.46 -19.11
N ASP A 102 -10.83 -12.23 -20.01
CA ASP A 102 -10.20 -13.31 -20.78
C ASP A 102 -9.13 -12.85 -21.78
N GLU A 103 -8.70 -11.59 -21.75
CA GLU A 103 -7.59 -11.08 -22.58
C GLU A 103 -6.67 -10.14 -21.78
N PRO A 104 -5.36 -10.16 -22.07
CA PRO A 104 -4.33 -9.48 -21.26
C PRO A 104 -4.26 -7.98 -21.56
N HIS A 105 -5.31 -7.24 -21.26
CA HIS A 105 -5.24 -5.78 -21.15
C HIS A 105 -5.13 -5.35 -19.70
N PHE A 106 -4.15 -5.97 -19.00
CA PHE A 106 -3.65 -5.37 -17.80
C PHE A 106 -2.80 -4.17 -18.21
N THR A 107 -3.39 -3.02 -18.10
CA THR A 107 -2.61 -1.84 -17.79
C THR A 107 -2.21 -2.00 -16.32
N VAL A 108 -1.17 -2.79 -16.05
CA VAL A 108 -0.41 -2.60 -14.82
C VAL A 108 -0.06 -1.13 -14.87
N ALA A 109 -0.58 -0.34 -13.93
CA ALA A 109 -0.31 1.07 -13.90
C ALA A 109 1.21 1.25 -14.02
N GLY A 110 1.68 1.66 -15.20
CA GLY A 110 3.09 1.80 -15.49
C GLY A 110 3.69 0.99 -16.64
N VAL A 111 2.96 0.15 -17.38
CA VAL A 111 3.55 -0.74 -18.40
C VAL A 111 3.38 -0.27 -19.85
N THR A 112 2.61 0.78 -20.14
CA THR A 112 2.32 1.16 -21.52
C THR A 112 2.76 2.54 -21.93
N ASP A 113 3.75 3.18 -21.29
CA ASP A 113 4.25 4.43 -21.83
C ASP A 113 5.75 4.36 -22.12
N THR A 114 6.07 4.30 -23.41
CA THR A 114 7.42 4.44 -23.96
C THR A 114 7.80 5.92 -24.16
N THR A 115 7.00 6.87 -23.71
CA THR A 115 7.28 8.30 -23.83
C THR A 115 7.83 8.87 -22.52
N ASN A 116 9.02 9.43 -22.61
CA ASN A 116 9.84 10.04 -21.56
C ASN A 116 9.27 11.35 -20.96
N LEU A 117 7.96 11.52 -20.92
CA LEU A 117 7.29 12.69 -20.37
C LEU A 117 6.39 12.25 -19.21
N GLY A 118 6.92 12.32 -17.99
CA GLY A 118 6.24 12.41 -16.68
C GLY A 118 4.80 11.87 -16.51
N GLY A 119 4.44 10.77 -17.19
CA GLY A 119 3.13 10.14 -17.07
C GLY A 119 3.00 9.30 -15.79
N HIS A 120 1.76 8.90 -15.44
CA HIS A 120 1.41 8.09 -14.26
C HIS A 120 2.11 6.72 -14.15
N GLY A 121 3.01 6.41 -15.05
CA GLY A 121 3.82 5.20 -15.11
C GLY A 121 5.31 5.41 -14.89
N SER A 122 5.75 6.59 -14.42
CA SER A 122 7.18 6.81 -14.12
C SER A 122 7.66 5.86 -13.03
N ASP A 123 8.93 5.45 -13.09
CA ASP A 123 9.55 4.58 -12.07
C ASP A 123 9.42 5.15 -10.66
N VAL A 124 9.36 6.47 -10.53
CA VAL A 124 9.15 7.16 -9.24
C VAL A 124 7.76 6.87 -8.69
N VAL A 125 6.71 6.93 -9.51
CA VAL A 125 5.33 6.61 -9.08
C VAL A 125 5.22 5.14 -8.70
N THR A 126 5.82 4.24 -9.48
CA THR A 126 5.83 2.80 -9.22
C THR A 126 6.49 2.49 -7.87
N ARG A 127 7.69 3.04 -7.59
CA ARG A 127 8.38 2.88 -6.31
C ARG A 127 7.60 3.46 -5.13
N ASN A 128 6.93 4.59 -5.34
CA ASN A 128 6.13 5.19 -4.27
C ASN A 128 4.88 4.35 -3.93
N ARG A 129 4.24 3.75 -4.93
CA ARG A 129 3.13 2.79 -4.71
C ARG A 129 3.58 1.58 -3.91
N GLU A 130 4.72 1.02 -4.26
CA GLU A 130 5.33 -0.09 -3.52
C GLU A 130 5.67 0.30 -2.08
N ALA A 131 6.31 1.45 -1.87
CA ALA A 131 6.62 1.95 -0.54
C ALA A 131 5.37 2.22 0.31
N LEU A 132 4.25 2.61 -0.30
CA LEU A 132 2.97 2.76 0.37
C LEU A 132 2.32 1.42 0.69
N ALA A 133 2.41 0.42 -0.21
CA ALA A 133 1.93 -0.93 0.05
C ALA A 133 2.66 -1.57 1.23
N GLN A 134 4.00 -1.50 1.25
CA GLN A 134 4.81 -1.99 2.38
C GLN A 134 4.52 -1.23 3.69
N ALA A 135 4.33 0.09 3.60
CA ALA A 135 3.93 0.89 4.77
C ALA A 135 2.53 0.51 5.28
N THR A 136 1.61 0.11 4.39
CA THR A 136 0.27 -0.39 4.78
C THR A 136 0.41 -1.70 5.55
N ALA A 137 1.15 -2.66 5.02
CA ALA A 137 1.38 -3.93 5.71
C ALA A 137 2.08 -3.75 7.08
N ALA A 138 2.94 -2.74 7.21
CA ALA A 138 3.57 -2.42 8.49
C ALA A 138 2.58 -1.92 9.56
N LEU A 139 1.39 -1.45 9.18
CA LEU A 139 0.34 -1.08 10.14
C LEU A 139 -0.32 -2.31 10.81
N SER A 140 -0.25 -3.50 10.20
CA SER A 140 -0.71 -4.75 10.80
C SER A 140 0.08 -5.11 12.05
N LYS A 141 1.36 -4.75 12.10
CA LYS A 141 2.30 -5.10 13.18
C LYS A 141 2.32 -4.10 14.32
N ARG A 142 1.49 -3.05 14.30
CA ARG A 142 1.35 -2.16 15.46
C ARG A 142 0.57 -2.90 16.55
N PRO A 143 1.13 -3.04 17.77
CA PRO A 143 0.35 -3.54 18.89
C PRO A 143 -0.85 -2.62 19.09
N ASP A 144 -2.03 -3.20 19.29
CA ASP A 144 -3.20 -2.45 19.71
C ASP A 144 -2.83 -1.64 20.95
N THR A 145 -3.04 -0.33 20.92
CA THR A 145 -2.66 0.61 21.98
C THR A 145 -3.37 0.36 23.32
N ASP A 146 -4.23 -0.66 23.38
CA ASP A 146 -4.98 -1.05 24.58
C ASP A 146 -4.32 -2.17 25.40
N SER A 147 -3.17 -2.73 24.96
CA SER A 147 -2.43 -3.67 25.79
C SER A 147 -1.59 -2.92 26.83
N VAL A 148 -2.16 -2.74 28.00
CA VAL A 148 -1.46 -2.24 29.20
C VAL A 148 -0.29 -3.20 29.49
N PRO A 149 0.96 -2.74 29.57
CA PRO A 149 2.06 -3.61 29.95
C PRO A 149 1.87 -4.05 31.41
N VAL A 150 1.57 -5.33 31.58
CA VAL A 150 1.51 -5.94 32.91
C VAL A 150 2.93 -6.01 33.46
N SER A 151 3.28 -5.11 34.35
CA SER A 151 4.60 -4.97 34.98
C SER A 151 4.94 -6.07 36.01
N SER A 152 4.44 -7.31 35.81
CA SER A 152 4.70 -8.47 36.70
C SER A 152 5.50 -9.61 36.04
N GLY A 153 6.02 -9.41 34.82
CA GLY A 153 6.59 -10.49 33.99
C GLY A 153 7.75 -11.25 34.62
N ALA A 154 8.75 -10.56 35.16
CA ALA A 154 9.97 -11.22 35.64
C ALA A 154 9.75 -12.17 36.84
N THR A 155 8.82 -11.84 37.74
CA THR A 155 8.48 -12.71 38.89
C THR A 155 7.69 -13.93 38.41
N THR A 156 6.83 -13.74 37.43
CA THR A 156 6.01 -14.80 36.83
C THR A 156 6.87 -15.76 36.01
N GLU A 157 7.78 -15.26 35.15
CA GLU A 157 8.70 -16.09 34.38
C GLU A 157 9.57 -16.99 35.30
N LYS A 158 10.16 -16.42 36.34
CA LYS A 158 10.96 -17.18 37.28
C LYS A 158 10.17 -18.32 37.92
N SER A 159 8.97 -18.04 38.37
CA SER A 159 8.10 -19.05 39.00
C SER A 159 7.72 -20.17 38.04
N LEU A 160 7.42 -19.86 36.79
CA LEU A 160 7.10 -20.85 35.75
C LEU A 160 8.33 -21.68 35.36
N ARG A 161 9.50 -21.08 35.25
CA ARG A 161 10.76 -21.82 35.02
C ARG A 161 11.07 -22.81 36.18
N GLU A 162 10.85 -22.38 37.42
CA GLU A 162 11.01 -23.28 38.59
C GLU A 162 9.95 -24.40 38.56
N ALA A 163 8.70 -24.12 38.20
CA ALA A 163 7.64 -25.13 38.08
C ALA A 163 7.97 -26.16 36.99
N ALA A 164 8.36 -25.73 35.80
CA ALA A 164 8.77 -26.61 34.70
C ALA A 164 10.02 -27.44 35.04
N ALA A 165 10.96 -26.85 35.78
CA ALA A 165 12.17 -27.58 36.23
C ALA A 165 11.84 -28.64 37.29
N ARG A 166 10.93 -28.35 38.22
CA ARG A 166 10.50 -29.31 39.25
C ARG A 166 9.61 -30.42 38.73
N GLN A 167 8.83 -30.12 37.69
CA GLN A 167 7.85 -31.06 37.13
C GLN A 167 7.98 -31.08 35.58
N PRO A 168 9.09 -31.64 35.05
CA PRO A 168 9.31 -31.63 33.60
C PRO A 168 8.29 -32.43 32.79
N GLU A 169 7.63 -33.40 33.41
CA GLU A 169 6.56 -34.21 32.83
C GLU A 169 5.14 -33.65 33.06
N ASN A 170 5.04 -32.39 33.48
CA ASN A 170 3.75 -31.72 33.68
C ASN A 170 3.43 -30.86 32.44
N PHE A 171 2.32 -31.17 31.78
CA PHE A 171 1.85 -30.44 30.60
C PHE A 171 1.70 -28.94 30.89
N GLU A 172 0.91 -28.59 31.92
CA GLU A 172 0.58 -27.20 32.26
C GLU A 172 1.83 -26.36 32.56
N ALA A 173 2.80 -26.92 33.29
CA ALA A 173 4.03 -26.21 33.63
C ALA A 173 4.86 -25.88 32.38
N ASN A 174 4.94 -26.80 31.42
CA ASN A 174 5.66 -26.58 30.17
C ASN A 174 4.86 -25.65 29.23
N TYR A 175 3.55 -25.85 29.10
CA TYR A 175 2.70 -25.03 28.25
C TYR A 175 2.71 -23.56 28.67
N HIS A 176 2.45 -23.28 29.97
CA HIS A 176 2.40 -21.90 30.44
C HIS A 176 3.76 -21.19 30.38
N LEU A 177 4.87 -21.90 30.62
CA LEU A 177 6.18 -21.30 30.43
C LEU A 177 6.47 -21.03 28.95
N GLY A 178 6.17 -22.00 28.08
CA GLY A 178 6.35 -21.83 26.64
C GLY A 178 5.55 -20.65 26.11
N LYS A 179 4.26 -20.57 26.45
CA LYS A 179 3.37 -19.47 26.05
C LYS A 179 3.89 -18.11 26.55
N LEU A 180 4.26 -18.00 27.83
CA LEU A 180 4.82 -16.74 28.36
C LEU A 180 6.05 -16.30 27.57
N LEU A 181 6.92 -17.24 27.21
CA LEU A 181 8.13 -16.91 26.46
C LEU A 181 7.83 -16.42 25.03
N ILE A 182 6.75 -16.92 24.40
CA ILE A 182 6.27 -16.38 23.13
C ILE A 182 5.72 -14.96 23.34
N ASP A 183 4.84 -14.75 24.33
CA ASP A 183 4.28 -13.43 24.65
C ASP A 183 5.38 -12.37 24.95
N GLU A 184 6.55 -12.81 25.42
CA GLU A 184 7.73 -11.96 25.67
C GLU A 184 8.69 -11.86 24.47
N ALA A 185 8.28 -12.30 23.28
CA ALA A 185 9.10 -12.34 22.05
C ALA A 185 10.40 -13.16 22.21
N LYS A 186 10.38 -14.20 23.05
CA LYS A 186 11.48 -15.16 23.29
C LYS A 186 11.15 -16.52 22.67
N ALA A 187 10.67 -16.53 21.43
CA ALA A 187 10.13 -17.72 20.76
C ALA A 187 11.13 -18.89 20.76
N GLN A 188 12.41 -18.64 20.45
CA GLN A 188 13.45 -19.69 20.46
C GLN A 188 13.63 -20.38 21.82
N GLU A 189 13.40 -19.67 22.91
CA GLU A 189 13.46 -20.26 24.27
C GLU A 189 12.17 -20.99 24.60
N GLY A 190 11.02 -20.55 24.07
CA GLY A 190 9.70 -21.14 24.31
C GLY A 190 9.49 -22.48 23.62
N ILE A 191 10.00 -22.64 22.38
CA ILE A 191 9.83 -23.84 21.55
C ILE A 191 10.12 -25.16 22.31
N PRO A 192 11.25 -25.37 23.01
CA PRO A 192 11.52 -26.63 23.70
C PRO A 192 10.48 -27.00 24.75
N TYR A 193 9.86 -26.02 25.39
CA TYR A 193 8.80 -26.26 26.39
C TYR A 193 7.49 -26.62 25.72
N LEU A 194 7.08 -25.93 24.66
CA LEU A 194 5.88 -26.26 23.89
C LEU A 194 6.01 -27.61 23.19
N GLU A 195 7.18 -27.98 22.66
CA GLU A 195 7.43 -29.32 22.12
C GLU A 195 7.31 -30.41 23.21
N ARG A 196 7.79 -30.14 24.41
CA ARG A 196 7.62 -31.08 25.52
C ARG A 196 6.16 -31.19 25.91
N ALA A 197 5.44 -30.09 26.00
CA ALA A 197 4.00 -30.07 26.24
C ALA A 197 3.24 -30.84 25.15
N SER A 198 3.61 -30.69 23.88
CA SER A 198 3.03 -31.44 22.76
C SER A 198 3.24 -32.95 22.88
N ARG A 199 4.39 -33.41 23.35
CA ARG A 199 4.64 -34.84 23.63
C ARG A 199 3.79 -35.37 24.79
N LEU A 200 3.53 -34.52 25.81
CA LEU A 200 2.73 -34.89 26.97
C LEU A 200 1.23 -34.92 26.69
N ASN A 201 0.76 -34.02 25.84
CA ASN A 201 -0.63 -33.96 25.40
C ASN A 201 -0.74 -33.60 23.91
N PRO A 202 -0.56 -34.58 22.99
CA PRO A 202 -0.55 -34.34 21.56
C PRO A 202 -1.88 -33.84 20.98
N GLY A 203 -2.99 -33.98 21.73
CA GLY A 203 -4.32 -33.56 21.28
C GLY A 203 -4.71 -32.14 21.71
N ASN A 204 -3.84 -31.45 22.45
CA ASN A 204 -4.14 -30.10 22.91
C ASN A 204 -3.92 -29.08 21.77
N PHE A 205 -5.02 -28.47 21.33
CA PHE A 205 -4.98 -27.49 20.23
C PHE A 205 -4.21 -26.24 20.60
N ASP A 206 -4.46 -25.65 21.76
CA ASP A 206 -3.83 -24.39 22.17
C ASP A 206 -2.30 -24.50 22.17
N ASN A 207 -1.79 -25.62 22.72
CA ASN A 207 -0.34 -25.87 22.70
C ASN A 207 0.21 -26.06 21.27
N ALA A 208 -0.51 -26.78 20.42
CA ALA A 208 -0.05 -27.01 19.05
C ALA A 208 -0.09 -25.74 18.21
N HIS A 209 -1.10 -24.89 18.42
CA HIS A 209 -1.21 -23.57 17.80
C HIS A 209 -0.07 -22.64 18.27
N GLU A 210 0.16 -22.54 19.60
CA GLU A 210 1.26 -21.73 20.15
C GLU A 210 2.64 -22.23 19.67
N LEU A 211 2.80 -23.53 19.47
CA LEU A 211 4.06 -24.09 18.93
C LEU A 211 4.25 -23.71 17.46
N ALA A 212 3.20 -23.74 16.65
CA ALA A 212 3.26 -23.31 15.24
C ALA A 212 3.57 -21.80 15.16
N LEU A 213 2.95 -20.97 16.00
CA LEU A 213 3.24 -19.55 16.12
C LEU A 213 4.72 -19.32 16.55
N ALA A 214 5.20 -20.08 17.54
CA ALA A 214 6.58 -20.01 17.99
C ALA A 214 7.59 -20.31 16.87
N TYR A 215 7.31 -21.32 16.04
CA TYR A 215 8.14 -21.60 14.87
C TYR A 215 8.13 -20.45 13.86
N ALA A 216 6.97 -19.83 13.61
CA ALA A 216 6.88 -18.66 12.72
C ALA A 216 7.69 -17.48 13.24
N GLU A 217 7.54 -17.13 14.52
CA GLU A 217 8.32 -16.05 15.17
C GLU A 217 9.82 -16.32 15.20
N ALA A 218 10.22 -17.60 15.36
CA ALA A 218 11.62 -18.01 15.29
C ALA A 218 12.18 -18.04 13.85
N GLY A 219 11.37 -17.73 12.83
CA GLY A 219 11.76 -17.75 11.42
C GLY A 219 11.72 -19.13 10.76
N ASN A 220 11.21 -20.16 11.45
CA ASN A 220 11.05 -21.51 10.89
C ASN A 220 9.67 -21.66 10.21
N TYR A 221 9.46 -20.88 9.19
CA TYR A 221 8.17 -20.79 8.48
C TYR A 221 7.74 -22.11 7.83
N ALA A 222 8.69 -22.91 7.35
CA ALA A 222 8.37 -24.22 6.76
C ALA A 222 7.75 -25.17 7.79
N GLN A 223 8.28 -25.20 9.03
CA GLN A 223 7.71 -26.00 10.12
C GLN A 223 6.37 -25.45 10.57
N ALA A 224 6.28 -24.13 10.78
CA ALA A 224 5.02 -23.45 11.10
C ALA A 224 3.91 -23.80 10.11
N ARG A 225 4.18 -23.69 8.80
CA ARG A 225 3.26 -24.07 7.73
C ARG A 225 2.82 -25.53 7.81
N SER A 226 3.79 -26.43 7.99
CA SER A 226 3.52 -27.88 8.06
C SER A 226 2.60 -28.21 9.24
N ASP A 227 2.91 -27.67 10.42
CA ASP A 227 2.16 -27.96 11.65
C ASP A 227 0.76 -27.32 11.59
N THR A 228 0.65 -26.10 11.06
CA THR A 228 -0.63 -25.42 10.90
C THR A 228 -1.55 -26.15 9.92
N ARG A 229 -1.01 -26.67 8.80
CA ARG A 229 -1.78 -27.51 7.86
C ARG A 229 -2.27 -28.78 8.52
N ALA A 230 -1.44 -29.43 9.34
CA ALA A 230 -1.85 -30.62 10.08
C ALA A 230 -2.98 -30.30 11.09
N LEU A 231 -2.92 -29.16 11.75
CA LEU A 231 -3.98 -28.69 12.66
C LEU A 231 -5.29 -28.41 11.90
N LEU A 232 -5.21 -27.78 10.73
CA LEU A 232 -6.37 -27.45 9.90
C LEU A 232 -7.07 -28.69 9.35
N ALA A 233 -6.31 -29.77 9.07
CA ALA A 233 -6.85 -31.04 8.58
C ALA A 233 -7.67 -31.80 9.64
N ALA A 234 -7.61 -31.45 10.91
CA ALA A 234 -8.39 -32.08 11.97
C ALA A 234 -9.88 -31.72 11.84
N ARG A 235 -10.78 -32.72 12.09
CA ARG A 235 -12.21 -32.60 11.77
C ARG A 235 -13.00 -31.66 12.68
N ASP A 236 -12.60 -31.50 13.93
CA ASP A 236 -13.39 -30.84 14.96
C ASP A 236 -12.88 -29.44 15.30
N ARG A 237 -12.55 -28.63 14.27
CA ARG A 237 -12.13 -27.25 14.44
C ARG A 237 -13.31 -26.29 14.36
N THR A 238 -13.37 -25.35 15.31
CA THR A 238 -14.35 -24.27 15.27
C THR A 238 -14.07 -23.33 14.09
N ARG A 239 -15.00 -22.44 13.81
CA ARG A 239 -14.83 -21.44 12.74
C ARG A 239 -13.71 -20.46 13.08
N GLU A 240 -13.63 -20.07 14.33
CA GLU A 240 -12.62 -19.17 14.90
C GLU A 240 -11.23 -19.80 14.82
N GLU A 241 -11.07 -21.04 15.31
CA GLU A 241 -9.81 -21.78 15.22
C GLU A 241 -9.32 -21.90 13.76
N LYS A 242 -10.23 -22.16 12.81
CA LYS A 242 -9.87 -22.22 11.40
C LYS A 242 -9.40 -20.86 10.86
N ALA A 243 -10.05 -19.76 11.27
CA ALA A 243 -9.66 -18.42 10.88
C ALA A 243 -8.23 -18.11 11.36
N GLU A 244 -7.91 -18.42 12.61
CA GLU A 244 -6.57 -18.25 13.20
C GLU A 244 -5.52 -19.09 12.45
N LEU A 245 -5.83 -20.35 12.13
CA LEU A 245 -4.94 -21.22 11.39
C LEU A 245 -4.72 -20.74 9.96
N HIS A 246 -5.76 -20.29 9.25
CA HIS A 246 -5.62 -19.70 7.92
C HIS A 246 -4.78 -18.42 7.96
N HIS A 247 -4.96 -17.58 8.97
CA HIS A 247 -4.13 -16.38 9.14
C HIS A 247 -2.66 -16.76 9.34
N LEU A 248 -2.35 -17.71 10.21
CA LEU A 248 -0.98 -18.18 10.44
C LEU A 248 -0.36 -18.84 9.20
N LEU A 249 -1.16 -19.54 8.38
CA LEU A 249 -0.71 -20.04 7.08
C LEU A 249 -0.38 -18.91 6.12
N GLY A 250 -1.22 -17.87 6.06
CA GLY A 250 -0.95 -16.67 5.27
C GLY A 250 0.40 -16.04 5.62
N ASP A 251 0.67 -15.85 6.92
CA ASP A 251 1.96 -15.33 7.40
C ASP A 251 3.14 -16.23 6.99
N ALA A 252 2.99 -17.53 7.11
CA ALA A 252 4.05 -18.48 6.77
C ALA A 252 4.30 -18.55 5.25
N ASP A 253 3.23 -18.56 4.44
CA ASP A 253 3.34 -18.62 2.99
C ASP A 253 3.94 -17.33 2.41
N GLU A 254 3.54 -16.13 2.93
CA GLU A 254 4.17 -14.85 2.59
C GLU A 254 5.69 -14.88 2.85
N ARG A 255 6.10 -15.35 4.03
CA ARG A 255 7.52 -15.43 4.41
C ARG A 255 8.30 -16.46 3.61
N LEU A 256 7.65 -17.47 3.06
CA LEU A 256 8.25 -18.46 2.15
C LEU A 256 8.26 -18.00 0.70
N GLY A 257 7.62 -16.87 0.38
CA GLY A 257 7.52 -16.32 -0.97
C GLY A 257 6.38 -16.94 -1.79
N ASP A 258 5.46 -17.67 -1.17
CA ASP A 258 4.30 -18.29 -1.81
C ASP A 258 3.10 -17.31 -1.81
N ALA A 259 3.30 -16.12 -2.39
CA ALA A 259 2.38 -14.98 -2.36
C ALA A 259 0.92 -15.31 -2.73
N LEU A 260 0.71 -16.19 -3.69
CA LEU A 260 -0.63 -16.59 -4.12
C LEU A 260 -1.36 -17.41 -3.05
N GLU A 261 -0.67 -18.30 -2.39
CA GLU A 261 -1.23 -19.08 -1.29
C GLU A 261 -1.48 -18.16 -0.08
N ALA A 262 -0.55 -17.22 0.23
CA ALA A 262 -0.73 -16.24 1.28
C ALA A 262 -2.02 -15.43 1.10
N VAL A 263 -2.28 -14.89 -0.09
CA VAL A 263 -3.54 -14.17 -0.40
C VAL A 263 -4.78 -15.05 -0.15
N ARG A 264 -4.74 -16.33 -0.56
CA ARG A 264 -5.88 -17.26 -0.36
C ARG A 264 -6.11 -17.60 1.10
N GLU A 265 -5.04 -17.78 1.84
CA GLU A 265 -5.12 -18.11 3.25
C GLU A 265 -5.66 -16.91 4.05
N TYR A 266 -5.21 -15.67 3.77
CA TYR A 266 -5.79 -14.47 4.38
C TYR A 266 -7.25 -14.24 3.96
N GLU A 267 -7.61 -14.53 2.69
CA GLU A 267 -9.01 -14.51 2.24
C GLU A 267 -9.87 -15.48 3.06
N SER A 268 -9.40 -16.74 3.20
CA SER A 268 -10.08 -17.76 3.98
C SER A 268 -10.25 -17.35 5.44
N ALA A 269 -9.21 -16.77 6.05
CA ALA A 269 -9.28 -16.23 7.41
C ALA A 269 -10.36 -15.14 7.52
N ALA A 270 -10.37 -14.15 6.60
CA ALA A 270 -11.31 -13.04 6.58
C ALA A 270 -12.76 -13.44 6.20
N GLU A 271 -12.95 -14.56 5.50
CA GLU A 271 -14.27 -15.15 5.25
C GLU A 271 -14.83 -15.87 6.48
N LEU A 272 -13.96 -16.57 7.20
CA LEU A 272 -14.32 -17.27 8.43
C LEU A 272 -14.54 -16.31 9.59
N ASP A 273 -13.64 -15.36 9.79
CA ASP A 273 -13.73 -14.30 10.79
C ASP A 273 -13.42 -12.94 10.13
N PRO A 274 -14.46 -12.15 9.79
CA PRO A 274 -14.27 -10.84 9.20
C PRO A 274 -13.88 -9.77 10.24
N SER A 275 -12.92 -10.10 11.11
CA SER A 275 -12.31 -9.16 12.05
C SER A 275 -11.56 -8.06 11.34
N GLU A 276 -11.26 -6.99 12.06
CA GLU A 276 -10.47 -5.89 11.51
C GLU A 276 -9.10 -6.36 11.05
N THR A 277 -8.45 -7.21 11.84
CA THR A 277 -7.12 -7.75 11.55
C THR A 277 -7.13 -8.59 10.28
N ASN A 278 -7.99 -9.60 10.18
CA ASN A 278 -8.04 -10.48 9.01
C ASN A 278 -8.35 -9.73 7.71
N LEU A 279 -9.29 -8.77 7.75
CA LEU A 279 -9.60 -7.95 6.57
C LEU A 279 -8.45 -7.01 6.21
N PHE A 280 -7.76 -6.47 7.22
CA PHE A 280 -6.65 -5.56 6.97
C PHE A 280 -5.46 -6.30 6.36
N ASP A 281 -5.13 -7.47 6.89
CA ASP A 281 -3.99 -8.28 6.43
C ASP A 281 -4.25 -8.80 5.01
N TRP A 282 -5.47 -9.28 4.71
CA TRP A 282 -5.84 -9.63 3.34
C TRP A 282 -5.74 -8.45 2.37
N GLY A 283 -6.28 -7.28 2.73
CA GLY A 283 -6.19 -6.07 1.91
C GLY A 283 -4.74 -5.59 1.71
N SER A 284 -3.91 -5.71 2.73
CA SER A 284 -2.50 -5.33 2.70
C SER A 284 -1.68 -6.26 1.82
N GLU A 285 -1.92 -7.57 1.90
CA GLU A 285 -1.29 -8.58 1.08
C GLU A 285 -1.59 -8.37 -0.41
N LEU A 286 -2.86 -8.12 -0.74
CA LEU A 286 -3.26 -7.74 -2.09
C LEU A 286 -2.52 -6.48 -2.59
N LEU A 287 -2.28 -5.49 -1.71
CA LEU A 287 -1.53 -4.29 -2.08
C LEU A 287 -0.05 -4.56 -2.33
N ILE A 288 0.60 -5.38 -1.50
CA ILE A 288 2.00 -5.80 -1.68
C ILE A 288 2.16 -6.40 -3.07
N HIS A 289 1.22 -7.26 -3.47
CA HIS A 289 1.21 -7.90 -4.78
C HIS A 289 0.52 -7.06 -5.87
N ARG A 290 0.35 -5.74 -5.65
CA ARG A 290 -0.17 -4.74 -6.60
C ARG A 290 -1.58 -5.05 -7.14
N ALA A 291 -2.33 -5.86 -6.46
CA ALA A 291 -3.73 -6.16 -6.76
C ALA A 291 -4.63 -5.05 -6.16
N ALA A 292 -4.51 -3.82 -6.67
CA ALA A 292 -5.16 -2.66 -6.09
C ALA A 292 -6.69 -2.74 -6.12
N ASP A 293 -7.28 -3.25 -7.21
CA ASP A 293 -8.74 -3.39 -7.33
C ASP A 293 -9.35 -4.28 -6.23
N PRO A 294 -8.93 -5.55 -6.06
CA PRO A 294 -9.45 -6.37 -4.98
C PRO A 294 -9.10 -5.80 -3.60
N ALA A 295 -7.93 -5.19 -3.40
CA ALA A 295 -7.59 -4.53 -2.14
C ALA A 295 -8.59 -3.41 -1.77
N ILE A 296 -9.00 -2.59 -2.74
CA ILE A 296 -10.03 -1.56 -2.54
C ILE A 296 -11.33 -2.20 -2.04
N GLN A 297 -11.78 -3.31 -2.63
CA GLN A 297 -13.01 -4.00 -2.22
C GLN A 297 -12.92 -4.50 -0.78
N VAL A 298 -11.79 -5.12 -0.42
CA VAL A 298 -11.54 -5.60 0.95
C VAL A 298 -11.54 -4.45 1.95
N PHE A 299 -10.82 -3.36 1.66
CA PHE A 299 -10.79 -2.20 2.54
C PHE A 299 -12.13 -1.46 2.61
N ILE A 300 -12.93 -1.42 1.53
CA ILE A 300 -14.31 -0.91 1.59
C ILE A 300 -15.16 -1.78 2.52
N LYS A 301 -15.07 -3.12 2.42
CA LYS A 301 -15.75 -4.02 3.35
C LYS A 301 -15.30 -3.74 4.79
N GLY A 302 -13.99 -3.60 5.00
CA GLY A 302 -13.40 -3.28 6.32
C GLY A 302 -13.89 -1.94 6.88
N THR A 303 -13.90 -0.86 6.09
CA THR A 303 -14.38 0.46 6.55
C THR A 303 -15.88 0.48 6.84
N ARG A 304 -16.68 -0.38 6.22
CA ARG A 304 -18.11 -0.53 6.54
C ARG A 304 -18.32 -1.24 7.88
N LEU A 305 -17.56 -2.31 8.16
CA LEU A 305 -17.64 -3.05 9.41
C LEU A 305 -17.00 -2.28 10.57
N PHE A 306 -15.91 -1.58 10.29
CA PHE A 306 -15.10 -0.83 11.26
C PHE A 306 -14.99 0.66 10.87
N PRO A 307 -16.10 1.43 10.92
CA PRO A 307 -16.13 2.80 10.39
C PRO A 307 -15.25 3.80 11.17
N LYS A 308 -14.77 3.42 12.35
CA LYS A 308 -13.85 4.22 13.16
C LYS A 308 -12.40 3.75 13.08
N SER A 309 -12.09 2.79 12.23
CA SER A 309 -10.73 2.31 12.05
C SER A 309 -9.92 3.26 11.19
N VAL A 310 -8.96 3.93 11.81
CA VAL A 310 -7.95 4.77 11.13
C VAL A 310 -7.12 3.90 10.20
N ARG A 311 -6.76 2.69 10.65
CA ARG A 311 -5.97 1.72 9.89
C ARG A 311 -6.67 1.32 8.59
N MET A 312 -7.95 0.95 8.64
CA MET A 312 -8.75 0.60 7.46
C MET A 312 -8.88 1.76 6.47
N LEU A 313 -9.13 2.98 6.95
CA LEU A 313 -9.21 4.16 6.10
C LEU A 313 -7.86 4.50 5.45
N THR A 314 -6.75 4.31 6.18
CA THR A 314 -5.40 4.52 5.67
C THR A 314 -5.06 3.48 4.58
N GLY A 315 -5.38 2.19 4.82
CA GLY A 315 -5.24 1.12 3.83
C GLY A 315 -6.07 1.38 2.57
N LEU A 316 -7.33 1.82 2.73
CA LEU A 316 -8.17 2.20 1.61
C LEU A 316 -7.58 3.38 0.82
N GLY A 317 -7.01 4.37 1.51
CA GLY A 317 -6.29 5.48 0.88
C GLY A 317 -5.08 5.02 0.06
N ALA A 318 -4.28 4.10 0.61
CA ALA A 318 -3.15 3.49 -0.09
C ALA A 318 -3.59 2.67 -1.32
N ALA A 319 -4.69 1.92 -1.19
CA ALA A 319 -5.25 1.14 -2.29
C ALA A 319 -5.75 2.03 -3.44
N TRP A 320 -6.46 3.12 -3.14
CA TRP A 320 -6.86 4.12 -4.14
C TRP A 320 -5.67 4.81 -4.80
N TYR A 321 -4.61 5.10 -4.04
CA TYR A 321 -3.38 5.66 -4.61
C TYR A 321 -2.73 4.66 -5.57
N SER A 322 -2.63 3.39 -5.18
CA SER A 322 -2.06 2.32 -6.01
C SER A 322 -2.86 2.10 -7.29
N PHE A 323 -4.17 2.26 -7.22
CA PHE A 323 -5.07 2.22 -8.39
C PHE A 323 -4.88 3.43 -9.32
N GLY A 324 -4.38 4.56 -8.80
CA GLY A 324 -4.21 5.81 -9.54
C GLY A 324 -5.32 6.83 -9.32
N SER A 325 -6.24 6.57 -8.40
CA SER A 325 -7.34 7.48 -8.04
C SER A 325 -6.94 8.39 -6.87
N TYR A 326 -6.12 9.39 -7.17
CA TYR A 326 -5.47 10.25 -6.17
C TYR A 326 -6.47 11.08 -5.33
N ASP A 327 -7.57 11.52 -5.93
CA ASP A 327 -8.62 12.25 -5.20
C ASP A 327 -9.32 11.36 -4.15
N GLN A 328 -9.57 10.08 -4.48
CA GLN A 328 -10.13 9.14 -3.52
C GLN A 328 -9.13 8.81 -2.41
N ALA A 329 -7.87 8.62 -2.78
CA ALA A 329 -6.78 8.42 -1.81
C ALA A 329 -6.71 9.59 -0.82
N ALA A 330 -6.70 10.83 -1.33
CA ALA A 330 -6.67 12.03 -0.52
C ALA A 330 -7.86 12.12 0.44
N ARG A 331 -9.09 11.84 -0.03
CA ARG A 331 -10.30 11.85 0.82
C ARG A 331 -10.18 10.88 1.98
N ARG A 332 -9.79 9.60 1.70
CA ARG A 332 -9.70 8.58 2.76
C ARG A 332 -8.62 8.86 3.77
N LEU A 333 -7.47 9.35 3.33
CA LEU A 333 -6.39 9.75 4.24
C LEU A 333 -6.77 10.99 5.08
N CYS A 334 -7.47 11.97 4.50
CA CYS A 334 -8.00 13.10 5.26
C CYS A 334 -9.02 12.64 6.30
N GLU A 335 -9.95 11.76 5.93
CA GLU A 335 -10.93 11.18 6.84
C GLU A 335 -10.26 10.41 7.98
N ALA A 336 -9.24 9.60 7.68
CA ALA A 336 -8.45 8.89 8.69
C ALA A 336 -7.78 9.85 9.69
N SER A 337 -7.14 10.92 9.18
CA SER A 337 -6.48 11.93 10.03
C SER A 337 -7.43 12.81 10.83
N ASP A 338 -8.68 12.96 10.38
CA ASP A 338 -9.71 13.70 11.12
C ASP A 338 -10.35 12.81 12.20
N LEU A 339 -10.37 11.50 11.99
CA LEU A 339 -10.89 10.54 12.95
C LEU A 339 -9.97 10.40 14.18
N ASN A 340 -8.67 10.35 13.98
CA ASN A 340 -7.66 10.38 15.04
C ASN A 340 -6.50 11.30 14.64
N PRO A 341 -6.55 12.59 15.06
CA PRO A 341 -5.51 13.56 14.72
C PRO A 341 -4.12 13.24 15.28
N ASP A 342 -4.03 12.45 16.34
CA ASP A 342 -2.77 12.09 17.01
C ASP A 342 -2.09 10.86 16.35
N ASP A 343 -2.77 10.13 15.47
CA ASP A 343 -2.15 9.04 14.72
C ASP A 343 -1.30 9.59 13.56
N PRO A 344 0.03 9.40 13.57
CA PRO A 344 0.91 9.91 12.52
C PRO A 344 0.74 9.18 11.16
N ALA A 345 0.17 7.96 11.13
CA ALA A 345 0.14 7.14 9.92
C ALA A 345 -0.55 7.82 8.74
N PRO A 346 -1.78 8.36 8.85
CA PRO A 346 -2.43 9.02 7.71
C PRO A 346 -1.61 10.19 7.15
N TYR A 347 -0.97 10.96 8.02
CA TYR A 347 -0.14 12.10 7.60
C TYR A 347 1.13 11.66 6.86
N LEU A 348 1.78 10.61 7.33
CA LEU A 348 2.96 10.03 6.66
C LEU A 348 2.60 9.51 5.26
N PHE A 349 1.41 8.91 5.11
CA PHE A 349 0.90 8.47 3.82
C PHE A 349 0.59 9.65 2.89
N MET A 350 -0.08 10.70 3.40
CA MET A 350 -0.30 11.94 2.66
C MET A 350 1.02 12.56 2.19
N GLY A 351 2.02 12.61 3.07
CA GLY A 351 3.33 13.15 2.78
C GLY A 351 4.05 12.39 1.66
N LYS A 352 4.07 11.07 1.74
CA LYS A 352 4.65 10.20 0.69
C LYS A 352 3.92 10.38 -0.65
N MET A 353 2.59 10.43 -0.64
CA MET A 353 1.78 10.66 -1.82
C MET A 353 2.09 12.02 -2.45
N GLN A 354 2.11 13.09 -1.65
CA GLN A 354 2.38 14.45 -2.09
C GLN A 354 3.81 14.66 -2.58
N ALA A 355 4.77 13.91 -2.09
CA ALA A 355 6.16 14.00 -2.54
C ALA A 355 6.30 13.68 -4.03
N VAL A 356 5.42 12.85 -4.59
CA VAL A 356 5.47 12.40 -5.99
C VAL A 356 4.46 13.14 -6.87
N GLU A 357 3.24 13.43 -6.37
CA GLU A 357 2.18 14.05 -7.15
C GLU A 357 2.47 15.52 -7.51
N THR A 358 2.07 15.91 -8.71
CA THR A 358 2.21 17.29 -9.19
C THR A 358 1.03 18.17 -8.75
N ALA A 359 -0.18 17.59 -8.68
CA ALA A 359 -1.37 18.28 -8.21
C ALA A 359 -1.45 18.23 -6.67
N GLN A 360 -1.59 19.39 -6.04
CA GLN A 360 -1.62 19.51 -4.59
C GLN A 360 -3.04 19.76 -4.11
N SER A 361 -3.61 18.80 -3.37
CA SER A 361 -4.90 18.97 -2.70
C SER A 361 -4.76 19.94 -1.53
N GLU A 362 -5.60 20.98 -1.51
CA GLU A 362 -5.68 21.94 -0.37
C GLU A 362 -5.89 21.20 0.95
N ALA A 363 -6.81 20.26 0.95
CA ALA A 363 -7.16 19.48 2.13
C ALA A 363 -5.96 18.70 2.71
N ILE A 364 -5.06 18.20 1.87
CA ILE A 364 -3.84 17.52 2.34
C ILE A 364 -2.85 18.54 2.91
N VAL A 365 -2.67 19.68 2.24
CA VAL A 365 -1.75 20.72 2.73
C VAL A 365 -2.15 21.20 4.12
N GLU A 366 -3.45 21.42 4.38
CA GLU A 366 -3.98 21.78 5.69
C GLU A 366 -3.68 20.72 6.76
N ARG A 367 -3.85 19.42 6.42
CA ARG A 367 -3.57 18.34 7.36
C ARG A 367 -2.08 18.17 7.64
N LEU A 368 -1.24 18.31 6.62
CA LEU A 368 0.22 18.32 6.83
C LEU A 368 0.68 19.52 7.67
N ALA A 369 0.03 20.69 7.52
CA ALA A 369 0.25 21.82 8.41
C ALA A 369 -0.13 21.49 9.85
N ARG A 370 -1.31 20.87 10.07
CA ARG A 370 -1.75 20.38 11.38
C ARG A 370 -0.77 19.37 11.98
N PHE A 371 -0.30 18.41 11.19
CA PHE A 371 0.69 17.43 11.64
C PHE A 371 2.00 18.09 12.11
N SER A 372 2.52 19.07 11.36
CA SER A 372 3.71 19.83 11.77
C SER A 372 3.50 20.64 13.06
N GLN A 373 2.26 21.02 13.38
CA GLN A 373 1.91 21.70 14.63
C GLN A 373 1.74 20.75 15.80
N LEU A 374 1.12 19.58 15.59
CA LEU A 374 0.95 18.54 16.60
C LEU A 374 2.28 17.87 16.96
N GLU A 375 3.10 17.61 15.95
CA GLU A 375 4.38 16.93 16.06
C GLU A 375 5.56 17.86 15.67
N PRO A 376 5.81 18.96 16.39
CA PRO A 376 6.80 19.94 15.98
C PRO A 376 8.24 19.43 16.02
N GLN A 377 8.52 18.35 16.77
CA GLN A 377 9.82 17.71 16.86
C GLN A 377 9.95 16.50 15.90
N ASN A 378 8.98 16.28 15.04
CA ASN A 378 9.01 15.24 14.04
C ASN A 378 9.61 15.77 12.72
N ALA A 379 10.75 15.23 12.31
CA ALA A 379 11.45 15.66 11.10
C ALA A 379 10.60 15.49 9.84
N LEU A 380 9.89 14.36 9.72
CA LEU A 380 9.02 14.06 8.57
C LEU A 380 7.81 15.00 8.51
N ALA A 381 7.22 15.36 9.65
CA ALA A 381 6.11 16.30 9.69
C ALA A 381 6.51 17.67 9.11
N ASN A 382 7.67 18.19 9.53
CA ASN A 382 8.21 19.45 9.01
C ASN A 382 8.59 19.34 7.53
N TYR A 383 9.23 18.24 7.14
CA TYR A 383 9.62 17.96 5.75
C TYR A 383 8.42 17.90 4.81
N TYR A 384 7.39 17.07 5.10
CA TYR A 384 6.23 16.92 4.23
C TYR A 384 5.42 18.19 4.10
N TYR A 385 5.28 18.95 5.18
CA TYR A 385 4.64 20.26 5.09
C TYR A 385 5.43 21.23 4.21
N ALA A 386 6.74 21.29 4.36
CA ALA A 386 7.60 22.11 3.50
C ALA A 386 7.49 21.74 2.01
N VAL A 387 7.54 20.44 1.69
CA VAL A 387 7.39 19.94 0.31
C VAL A 387 6.03 20.33 -0.27
N SER A 388 4.95 20.17 0.51
CA SER A 388 3.61 20.53 0.05
C SER A 388 3.46 22.03 -0.24
N LEU A 389 4.02 22.89 0.61
CA LEU A 389 4.06 24.34 0.38
C LEU A 389 4.88 24.69 -0.85
N ARG A 390 6.08 24.09 -1.02
CA ARG A 390 6.95 24.35 -2.18
C ARG A 390 6.26 23.98 -3.49
N LYS A 391 5.65 22.82 -3.57
CA LYS A 391 4.93 22.37 -4.78
C LYS A 391 3.72 23.24 -5.11
N ARG A 392 3.07 23.80 -4.10
CA ARG A 392 1.93 24.70 -4.27
C ARG A 392 2.33 26.11 -4.68
N ARG A 393 3.55 26.52 -4.43
CA ARG A 393 4.06 27.86 -4.73
C ARG A 393 3.95 28.17 -6.22
N LYS A 394 3.10 29.13 -6.59
CA LYS A 394 2.81 29.50 -7.99
C LYS A 394 3.75 30.57 -8.54
N SER A 395 4.34 31.41 -7.67
CA SER A 395 5.21 32.51 -8.06
C SER A 395 6.51 32.55 -7.25
N PRO A 396 7.65 32.86 -7.88
CA PRO A 396 8.90 33.16 -7.17
C PRO A 396 8.77 34.31 -6.15
N ASP A 397 7.82 35.23 -6.38
CA ASP A 397 7.64 36.45 -5.56
C ASP A 397 6.90 36.18 -4.24
N ASP A 398 6.43 34.94 -4.00
CA ASP A 398 5.84 34.52 -2.73
C ASP A 398 6.96 34.30 -1.69
N THR A 399 7.42 35.40 -1.12
CA THR A 399 8.55 35.42 -0.18
C THR A 399 8.20 34.83 1.18
N GLU A 400 6.96 34.98 1.65
CA GLU A 400 6.50 34.46 2.96
C GLU A 400 6.53 32.92 2.97
N ASN A 401 5.98 32.29 1.95
CA ASN A 401 6.06 30.86 1.82
C ASN A 401 7.49 30.36 1.60
N ALA A 402 8.33 31.12 0.89
CA ALA A 402 9.73 30.75 0.69
C ALA A 402 10.51 30.66 2.01
N GLU A 403 10.39 31.66 2.90
CA GLU A 403 11.04 31.65 4.21
C GLU A 403 10.48 30.54 5.11
N LYS A 404 9.18 30.32 5.08
CA LYS A 404 8.53 29.24 5.83
C LYS A 404 9.00 27.86 5.38
N ILE A 405 9.06 27.61 4.07
CA ILE A 405 9.58 26.35 3.49
C ILE A 405 11.00 26.13 3.98
N LYS A 406 11.86 27.13 3.87
CA LYS A 406 13.26 27.03 4.28
C LYS A 406 13.40 26.72 5.79
N SER A 407 12.69 27.45 6.64
CA SER A 407 12.68 27.24 8.09
C SER A 407 12.23 25.81 8.47
N LEU A 408 11.19 25.29 7.82
CA LEU A 408 10.70 23.94 8.05
C LEU A 408 11.72 22.86 7.62
N LEU A 409 12.39 23.07 6.47
CA LEU A 409 13.43 22.14 5.99
C LEU A 409 14.68 22.18 6.86
N GLU A 410 15.13 23.39 7.26
CA GLU A 410 16.27 23.55 8.18
C GLU A 410 15.98 22.86 9.52
N LYS A 411 14.75 23.00 10.02
CA LYS A 411 14.30 22.30 11.22
C LYS A 411 14.27 20.79 11.02
N ALA A 412 13.78 20.30 9.88
CA ALA A 412 13.74 18.87 9.58
C ALA A 412 15.15 18.23 9.59
N VAL A 413 16.16 18.88 8.98
CA VAL A 413 17.54 18.37 8.97
C VAL A 413 18.25 18.51 10.33
N GLN A 414 17.85 19.44 11.18
CA GLN A 414 18.33 19.54 12.56
C GLN A 414 17.80 18.39 13.42
N LEU A 415 16.52 18.01 13.21
CA LEU A 415 15.86 16.94 13.94
C LEU A 415 16.33 15.56 13.49
N ASP A 416 16.52 15.37 12.18
CA ASP A 416 17.04 14.15 11.59
C ASP A 416 18.13 14.46 10.55
N PRO A 417 19.42 14.45 10.95
CA PRO A 417 20.54 14.67 10.05
C PRO A 417 20.72 13.57 8.97
N LYS A 418 19.99 12.45 9.06
CA LYS A 418 20.01 11.37 8.06
C LYS A 418 18.89 11.51 7.03
N LEU A 419 18.02 12.51 7.17
CA LEU A 419 16.92 12.75 6.23
C LEU A 419 17.44 13.42 4.93
N GLY A 420 18.08 12.63 4.06
CA GLY A 420 18.67 13.11 2.80
C GLY A 420 17.69 13.85 1.89
N LEU A 421 16.41 13.46 1.93
CA LEU A 421 15.35 14.13 1.17
C LEU A 421 15.14 15.59 1.61
N ALA A 422 15.29 15.91 2.90
CA ALA A 422 15.16 17.28 3.37
C ALA A 422 16.35 18.16 2.92
N TYR A 423 17.56 17.62 2.93
CA TYR A 423 18.73 18.29 2.35
C TYR A 423 18.59 18.49 0.84
N LEU A 424 18.07 17.52 0.10
CA LEU A 424 17.78 17.67 -1.33
C LEU A 424 16.83 18.85 -1.57
N GLU A 425 15.76 18.95 -0.81
CA GLU A 425 14.79 20.03 -0.93
C GLU A 425 15.41 21.39 -0.57
N LEU A 426 16.26 21.47 0.45
CA LEU A 426 17.05 22.68 0.74
C LEU A 426 17.97 23.07 -0.42
N GLY A 427 18.65 22.09 -1.01
CA GLY A 427 19.48 22.30 -2.19
C GLY A 427 18.67 22.84 -3.38
N ILE A 428 17.46 22.36 -3.58
CA ILE A 428 16.52 22.86 -4.61
C ILE A 428 16.12 24.30 -4.31
N VAL A 429 15.73 24.61 -3.07
CA VAL A 429 15.30 25.95 -2.65
C VAL A 429 16.46 26.96 -2.84
N TYR A 430 17.65 26.65 -2.33
CA TYR A 430 18.81 27.52 -2.50
C TYR A 430 19.23 27.70 -3.97
N SER A 431 19.06 26.67 -4.81
CA SER A 431 19.31 26.76 -6.25
C SER A 431 18.33 27.70 -6.94
N GLN A 432 17.05 27.67 -6.56
CA GLN A 432 16.02 28.58 -7.08
C GLN A 432 16.29 30.04 -6.66
N GLU A 433 16.82 30.25 -5.46
CA GLU A 433 17.27 31.55 -4.96
C GLU A 433 18.61 32.00 -5.58
N LYS A 434 19.21 31.21 -6.48
CA LYS A 434 20.54 31.42 -7.06
C LYS A 434 21.66 31.49 -6.00
N ASN A 435 21.45 30.91 -4.84
CA ASN A 435 22.40 30.84 -3.73
C ASN A 435 23.26 29.57 -3.84
N VAL A 436 24.12 29.56 -4.88
CA VAL A 436 25.01 28.42 -5.16
C VAL A 436 25.90 28.04 -3.95
N PRO A 437 26.45 28.99 -3.16
CA PRO A 437 27.26 28.67 -1.98
C PRO A 437 26.53 27.85 -0.91
N LYS A 438 25.22 27.97 -0.78
CA LYS A 438 24.40 27.14 0.14
C LYS A 438 23.82 25.91 -0.54
N ALA A 439 23.53 25.98 -1.84
CA ALA A 439 22.92 24.87 -2.59
C ALA A 439 23.88 23.66 -2.70
N ILE A 440 25.16 23.89 -2.99
CA ILE A 440 26.15 22.82 -3.14
C ILE A 440 26.32 22.02 -1.84
N PRO A 441 26.61 22.63 -0.67
CA PRO A 441 26.74 21.89 0.59
C PRO A 441 25.45 21.13 0.93
N ALA A 442 24.27 21.71 0.72
CA ALA A 442 23.01 21.03 0.98
C ALA A 442 22.85 19.76 0.14
N LEU A 443 23.16 19.81 -1.16
CA LEU A 443 23.12 18.63 -2.03
C LEU A 443 24.19 17.60 -1.67
N GLN A 444 25.37 18.02 -1.23
CA GLN A 444 26.40 17.11 -0.73
C GLN A 444 25.94 16.39 0.53
N SER A 445 25.32 17.10 1.48
CA SER A 445 24.73 16.49 2.68
C SER A 445 23.57 15.54 2.32
N ALA A 446 22.80 15.84 1.27
CA ALA A 446 21.76 14.93 0.78
C ALA A 446 22.36 13.59 0.30
N ILE A 447 23.47 13.64 -0.43
CA ILE A 447 24.20 12.46 -0.93
C ILE A 447 24.87 11.71 0.23
N GLU A 448 25.48 12.43 1.17
CA GLU A 448 26.10 11.81 2.35
C GLU A 448 25.08 11.05 3.20
N ALA A 449 23.90 11.64 3.42
CA ALA A 449 22.80 11.01 4.16
C ALA A 449 22.13 9.87 3.38
N THR A 450 22.06 9.99 2.05
CA THR A 450 21.39 9.00 1.18
C THR A 450 22.16 8.89 -0.16
N PRO A 451 23.20 8.03 -0.24
CA PRO A 451 24.05 7.93 -1.44
C PRO A 451 23.29 7.51 -2.73
N GLN A 452 22.19 6.80 -2.60
CA GLN A 452 21.35 6.36 -3.72
C GLN A 452 20.31 7.40 -4.17
N LEU A 453 20.44 8.66 -3.72
CA LEU A 453 19.52 9.74 -4.07
C LEU A 453 19.88 10.37 -5.42
N GLU A 454 19.47 9.73 -6.50
CA GLU A 454 19.80 10.11 -7.90
C GLU A 454 19.56 11.59 -8.21
N GLN A 455 18.46 12.16 -7.70
CA GLN A 455 18.13 13.56 -7.94
C GLN A 455 19.15 14.52 -7.32
N ALA A 456 19.79 14.15 -6.21
CA ALA A 456 20.82 14.98 -5.58
C ALA A 456 22.07 15.04 -6.46
N HIS A 457 22.53 13.90 -7.00
CA HIS A 457 23.64 13.83 -7.94
C HIS A 457 23.37 14.65 -9.20
N TYR A 458 22.19 14.49 -9.80
CA TYR A 458 21.81 15.26 -10.99
C TYR A 458 21.81 16.78 -10.73
N ARG A 459 21.24 17.22 -9.62
CA ARG A 459 21.18 18.63 -9.24
C ARG A 459 22.57 19.20 -8.94
N LEU A 460 23.40 18.44 -8.25
CA LEU A 460 24.77 18.84 -7.94
C LEU A 460 25.60 18.98 -9.22
N ALA A 461 25.44 18.05 -10.17
CA ALA A 461 26.08 18.15 -11.48
C ALA A 461 25.69 19.41 -12.25
N GLN A 462 24.40 19.77 -12.22
CA GLN A 462 23.91 21.01 -12.85
C GLN A 462 24.58 22.25 -12.24
N LEU A 463 24.69 22.32 -10.89
CA LEU A 463 25.36 23.44 -10.22
C LEU A 463 26.86 23.50 -10.55
N TYR A 464 27.56 22.35 -10.54
CA TYR A 464 28.97 22.30 -10.93
C TYR A 464 29.20 22.77 -12.37
N ARG A 465 28.32 22.43 -13.31
CA ARG A 465 28.39 22.96 -14.69
C ARG A 465 28.19 24.47 -14.70
N GLN A 466 27.28 25.00 -13.93
CA GLN A 466 26.98 26.44 -13.86
C GLN A 466 28.18 27.26 -13.36
N ILE A 467 28.99 26.70 -12.44
CA ILE A 467 30.19 27.38 -11.91
C ILE A 467 31.49 26.98 -12.61
N GLY A 468 31.41 26.20 -13.70
CA GLY A 468 32.57 25.82 -14.51
C GLY A 468 33.38 24.62 -14.03
N GLU A 469 32.94 23.92 -12.96
CA GLU A 469 33.57 22.73 -12.40
C GLU A 469 33.21 21.46 -13.21
N THR A 470 33.64 21.44 -14.46
CA THR A 470 33.26 20.42 -15.46
C THR A 470 33.63 18.98 -15.05
N ALA A 471 34.78 18.80 -14.40
CA ALA A 471 35.22 17.48 -13.95
C ALA A 471 34.29 16.92 -12.87
N LYS A 472 33.96 17.74 -11.86
CA LYS A 472 33.00 17.33 -10.79
C LYS A 472 31.62 17.08 -11.36
N ALA A 473 31.15 17.93 -12.27
CA ALA A 473 29.86 17.74 -12.93
C ALA A 473 29.77 16.39 -13.67
N LYS A 474 30.88 16.00 -14.37
CA LYS A 474 30.92 14.70 -15.06
C LYS A 474 30.86 13.52 -14.09
N THR A 475 31.58 13.60 -12.97
CA THR A 475 31.53 12.55 -11.94
C THR A 475 30.13 12.36 -11.38
N GLU A 476 29.46 13.46 -11.04
CA GLU A 476 28.10 13.37 -10.47
C GLU A 476 27.08 12.86 -11.51
N LEU A 477 27.23 13.19 -12.79
CA LEU A 477 26.39 12.64 -13.86
C LEU A 477 26.60 11.13 -14.05
N GLN A 478 27.84 10.65 -13.97
CA GLN A 478 28.12 9.22 -14.04
C GLN A 478 27.48 8.44 -12.88
N LEU A 479 27.53 8.99 -11.66
CA LEU A 479 26.87 8.39 -10.49
C LEU A 479 25.34 8.41 -10.66
N TYR A 480 24.77 9.52 -11.15
CA TYR A 480 23.36 9.59 -11.48
C TYR A 480 22.95 8.50 -12.48
N GLU A 481 23.68 8.35 -13.59
CA GLU A 481 23.42 7.35 -14.62
C GLU A 481 23.50 5.93 -14.04
N GLN A 482 24.56 5.62 -13.27
CA GLN A 482 24.72 4.32 -12.63
C GLN A 482 23.55 3.99 -11.70
N ILE A 483 23.18 4.91 -10.79
CA ILE A 483 22.09 4.71 -9.84
C ILE A 483 20.74 4.55 -10.58
N SER A 484 20.53 5.34 -11.63
CA SER A 484 19.33 5.27 -12.46
C SER A 484 19.21 3.93 -13.17
N ASP A 485 20.32 3.43 -13.74
CA ASP A 485 20.36 2.13 -14.41
C ASP A 485 20.12 0.96 -13.43
N GLU A 486 20.72 1.01 -12.24
CA GLU A 486 20.50 -0.01 -11.20
C GLU A 486 19.02 -0.05 -10.78
N LYS A 487 18.41 1.13 -10.56
CA LYS A 487 16.99 1.24 -10.21
C LYS A 487 16.07 0.78 -11.33
N THR A 488 16.41 1.04 -12.57
CA THR A 488 15.65 0.59 -13.74
C THR A 488 15.66 -0.94 -13.83
N LYS A 489 16.82 -1.57 -13.69
CA LYS A 489 16.95 -3.02 -13.69
C LYS A 489 16.14 -3.67 -12.55
N GLU A 490 16.17 -3.07 -11.37
CA GLU A 490 15.39 -3.55 -10.23
C GLU A 490 13.89 -3.43 -10.50
N THR A 491 13.44 -2.32 -11.06
CA THR A 491 12.03 -2.12 -11.46
C THR A 491 11.59 -3.13 -12.53
N GLU A 492 12.47 -3.44 -13.50
CA GLU A 492 12.19 -4.44 -14.52
C GLU A 492 12.10 -5.86 -13.94
N ARG A 493 12.97 -6.22 -12.98
CA ARG A 493 12.90 -7.48 -12.26
C ARG A 493 11.57 -7.62 -11.53
N GLN A 494 11.18 -6.62 -10.77
CA GLN A 494 9.92 -6.61 -10.05
C GLN A 494 8.70 -6.66 -10.97
N ARG A 495 8.76 -6.04 -12.16
CA ARG A 495 7.72 -6.18 -13.18
C ARG A 495 7.58 -7.61 -13.67
N HIS A 496 8.70 -8.28 -13.89
CA HIS A 496 8.69 -9.69 -14.34
C HIS A 496 8.08 -10.61 -13.28
N GLU A 497 8.48 -10.46 -12.01
CA GLU A 497 7.95 -11.21 -10.88
C GLU A 497 6.44 -11.01 -10.74
N LEU A 498 5.98 -9.75 -10.87
CA LEU A 498 4.57 -9.41 -10.84
C LEU A 498 3.78 -10.04 -12.01
N GLN A 499 4.33 -9.97 -13.23
CA GLN A 499 3.70 -10.61 -14.39
C GLN A 499 3.54 -12.12 -14.19
N GLN A 500 4.54 -12.73 -13.59
CA GLN A 500 4.52 -14.16 -13.27
C GLN A 500 3.45 -14.47 -12.21
N PHE A 501 3.38 -13.70 -11.14
CA PHE A 501 2.33 -13.79 -10.11
C PHE A 501 0.92 -13.66 -10.70
N VAL A 502 0.69 -12.63 -11.53
CA VAL A 502 -0.62 -12.42 -12.19
C VAL A 502 -0.95 -13.54 -13.16
N TYR A 503 0.04 -14.06 -13.89
CA TYR A 503 -0.14 -15.21 -14.77
C TYR A 503 -0.54 -16.45 -13.99
N GLU A 504 0.11 -16.77 -12.89
CA GLU A 504 -0.19 -17.90 -12.02
C GLU A 504 -1.57 -17.77 -11.37
N MET A 505 -1.92 -16.56 -10.87
CA MET A 505 -3.28 -16.29 -10.36
C MET A 505 -4.38 -16.64 -11.37
N ARG A 506 -4.13 -16.40 -12.66
CA ARG A 506 -5.12 -16.63 -13.73
C ARG A 506 -5.25 -18.09 -14.17
N HIS A 507 -4.15 -18.82 -14.17
CA HIS A 507 -4.06 -20.12 -14.85
C HIS A 507 -4.11 -21.32 -13.89
N ARG A 508 -4.10 -21.10 -12.59
CA ARG A 508 -4.23 -22.18 -11.60
C ARG A 508 -5.71 -22.45 -11.34
N PRO A 509 -6.22 -23.66 -11.70
CA PRO A 509 -7.61 -24.01 -11.42
C PRO A 509 -7.87 -24.03 -9.91
N PRO A 510 -9.05 -23.57 -9.44
CA PRO A 510 -9.41 -23.67 -8.03
C PRO A 510 -9.45 -25.15 -7.60
N GLY A 511 -8.68 -25.53 -6.59
CA GLY A 511 -8.81 -26.81 -5.91
C GLY A 511 -7.80 -27.91 -6.20
N LEU A 512 -6.61 -27.60 -6.70
CA LEU A 512 -5.48 -28.56 -6.69
C LEU A 512 -4.57 -28.23 -5.50
N GLU A 513 -4.76 -28.99 -4.41
CA GLU A 513 -3.77 -29.05 -3.32
C GLU A 513 -2.42 -29.56 -3.89
N PRO A 514 -1.28 -29.02 -3.44
CA PRO A 514 0.02 -29.57 -3.78
C PRO A 514 0.16 -30.97 -3.17
N GLN A 515 0.55 -31.93 -4.02
CA GLN A 515 0.89 -33.29 -3.59
C GLN A 515 2.16 -33.32 -2.76
#